data_f9ee3f0d54d9d9e1ff68c7f27e6746c9
#
_entry.id   f9ee3f0d54d9d9e1ff68c7f27e6746c9
#
_cell.length_a   1.000
_cell.length_b   1.000
_cell.length_c   1.000
_cell.angle_alpha   90.00
_cell.angle_beta   90.00
_cell.angle_gamma   90.00
#
_symmetry.space_group_name_H-M   'P 1'
#
loop_
_entity.id
_entity.type
_entity.pdbx_description
1 polymer ?
#
loop_
_entity_poly.entity_id
_entity_poly.type
_entity_poly.pdbx_seq_one_letter_code
_entity_poly.pdbx_strand_id
1 'polypeptide(L)'
;MLLSWSSGKDSAWTLHRLRLENEYQIVGLVTTINENFARVAMHGVRDELLQAQAAATGLALWRVPLPHPCSNEVYETRMRALIERALQADVTHMAFGDLFLQDIRAYREKQLRDTGITPVFP
;
A
#
# COMPACT_ATOMS: atom_id res chain seq x y z
N MET A 1 9.42 6.61 0.00
CA MET A 1 8.39 5.91 0.80
C MET A 1 7.21 5.53 -0.07
N LEU A 2 6.66 4.36 0.12
CA LEU A 2 5.39 3.95 -0.48
C LEU A 2 4.26 4.18 0.53
N LEU A 3 3.06 4.49 0.03
CA LEU A 3 1.87 4.65 0.86
C LEU A 3 0.85 3.57 0.48
N SER A 4 0.39 2.81 1.47
CA SER A 4 -0.69 1.86 1.27
C SER A 4 -1.98 2.61 0.95
N TRP A 5 -2.59 2.31 -0.19
CA TRP A 5 -3.72 3.07 -0.73
C TRP A 5 -4.94 2.19 -0.90
N SER A 6 -6.01 2.54 -0.21
CA SER A 6 -7.28 1.81 -0.28
C SER A 6 -8.37 2.54 -1.06
N SER A 7 -8.03 3.70 -1.63
CA SER A 7 -8.99 4.57 -2.34
C SER A 7 -10.01 5.26 -1.43
N GLY A 8 -9.93 5.06 -0.10
CA GLY A 8 -10.84 5.69 0.86
C GLY A 8 -10.33 7.01 1.40
N LYS A 9 -11.16 7.66 2.23
CA LYS A 9 -10.84 8.94 2.85
C LYS A 9 -9.64 8.87 3.78
N ASP A 10 -9.43 7.74 4.45
CA ASP A 10 -8.32 7.58 5.39
C ASP A 10 -6.98 7.56 4.67
N SER A 11 -6.91 6.92 3.51
CA SER A 11 -5.72 6.95 2.66
C SER A 11 -5.43 8.36 2.16
N ALA A 12 -6.45 9.08 1.69
CA ALA A 12 -6.30 10.45 1.22
C ALA A 12 -5.85 11.39 2.33
N TRP A 13 -6.41 11.24 3.53
CA TRP A 13 -6.01 12.02 4.71
C TRP A 13 -4.56 11.74 5.11
N THR A 14 -4.16 10.47 5.09
CA THR A 14 -2.79 10.07 5.39
C THR A 14 -1.80 10.70 4.42
N LEU A 15 -2.11 10.68 3.13
CA LEU A 15 -1.28 11.33 2.12
C LEU A 15 -1.13 12.83 2.39
N HIS A 16 -2.23 13.50 2.73
CA HIS A 16 -2.23 14.92 3.04
C HIS A 16 -1.31 15.22 4.23
N ARG A 17 -1.43 14.44 5.30
CA ARG A 17 -0.59 14.61 6.50
C ARG A 17 0.89 14.39 6.20
N LEU A 18 1.22 13.33 5.47
CA LEU A 18 2.60 13.03 5.12
C LEU A 18 3.24 14.15 4.29
N ARG A 19 2.47 14.74 3.38
CA ARG A 19 2.95 15.86 2.58
C ARG A 19 3.17 17.12 3.40
N LEU A 20 2.30 17.38 4.40
CA LEU A 20 2.47 18.50 5.31
C LEU A 20 3.70 18.36 6.20
N GLU A 21 3.95 17.15 6.71
CA GLU A 21 5.09 16.87 7.58
C GLU A 21 6.42 16.94 6.83
N ASN A 22 6.41 16.59 5.54
CA ASN A 22 7.55 16.69 4.64
C ASN A 22 8.81 15.96 5.15
N GLU A 23 8.64 14.91 5.95
CA GLU A 23 9.74 14.10 6.46
C GLU A 23 10.21 13.05 5.47
N TYR A 24 9.32 12.60 4.59
CA TYR A 24 9.58 11.52 3.64
C TYR A 24 9.16 11.92 2.24
N GLN A 25 9.94 11.46 1.26
CA GLN A 25 9.53 11.59 -0.14
C GLN A 25 8.65 10.42 -0.52
N ILE A 26 7.39 10.67 -0.84
CA ILE A 26 6.46 9.64 -1.29
C ILE A 26 6.68 9.40 -2.77
N VAL A 27 6.98 8.16 -3.16
CA VAL A 27 7.29 7.80 -4.54
C VAL A 27 6.17 7.01 -5.22
N GLY A 28 5.23 6.48 -4.48
CA GLY A 28 4.15 5.69 -5.07
C GLY A 28 3.07 5.30 -4.08
N LEU A 29 1.96 4.85 -4.62
CA LEU A 29 0.83 4.30 -3.89
C LEU A 29 0.78 2.79 -4.12
N VAL A 30 0.64 2.00 -3.05
CA VAL A 30 0.52 0.54 -3.13
C VAL A 30 -0.92 0.14 -2.86
N THR A 31 -1.49 -0.63 -3.76
CA THR A 31 -2.85 -1.14 -3.56
C THR A 31 -2.94 -2.61 -3.95
N THR A 32 -3.72 -3.37 -3.18
CA THR A 32 -4.07 -4.74 -3.54
C THR A 32 -5.32 -4.72 -4.40
N ILE A 33 -5.31 -5.48 -5.49
CA ILE A 33 -6.44 -5.58 -6.39
C ILE A 33 -6.86 -7.04 -6.56
N ASN A 34 -8.13 -7.26 -6.86
CA ASN A 34 -8.62 -8.58 -7.23
C ASN A 34 -8.32 -8.78 -8.72
N GLU A 35 -7.37 -9.67 -9.05
CA GLU A 35 -6.93 -9.87 -10.43
C GLU A 35 -8.03 -10.37 -11.37
N ASN A 36 -9.09 -11.00 -10.81
CA ASN A 36 -10.21 -11.51 -11.62
C ASN A 36 -11.19 -10.42 -12.04
N PHE A 37 -11.30 -9.34 -11.26
CA PHE A 37 -12.33 -8.33 -11.46
C PHE A 37 -11.76 -6.92 -11.65
N ALA A 38 -10.43 -6.77 -11.67
CA ALA A 38 -9.74 -5.48 -11.80
C ALA A 38 -10.25 -4.44 -10.79
N ARG A 39 -10.45 -4.85 -9.53
CA ARG A 39 -10.96 -3.99 -8.46
C ARG A 39 -10.08 -4.06 -7.23
N VAL A 40 -10.11 -3.00 -6.41
CA VAL A 40 -9.45 -3.02 -5.09
C VAL A 40 -10.07 -4.13 -4.25
N ALA A 41 -9.23 -5.02 -3.71
CA ALA A 41 -9.68 -6.25 -3.07
C ALA A 41 -10.65 -6.02 -1.90
N MET A 42 -10.46 -4.96 -1.12
CA MET A 42 -11.26 -4.69 0.06
C MET A 42 -12.44 -3.74 -0.18
N HIS A 43 -12.37 -2.90 -1.22
CA HIS A 43 -13.36 -1.83 -1.44
C HIS A 43 -14.13 -1.96 -2.74
N GLY A 44 -13.80 -2.92 -3.59
CA GLY A 44 -14.48 -3.13 -4.86
C GLY A 44 -14.35 -1.96 -5.85
N VAL A 45 -13.38 -1.09 -5.64
CA VAL A 45 -13.13 0.07 -6.52
C VAL A 45 -12.48 -0.40 -7.81
N ARG A 46 -12.92 0.13 -8.94
CA ARG A 46 -12.37 -0.23 -10.25
C ARG A 46 -10.97 0.32 -10.44
N ASP A 47 -10.13 -0.43 -11.16
CA ASP A 47 -8.75 -0.04 -11.47
C ASP A 47 -8.66 1.31 -12.18
N GLU A 48 -9.62 1.61 -13.04
CA GLU A 48 -9.68 2.90 -13.75
C GLU A 48 -9.76 4.08 -12.78
N LEU A 49 -10.54 3.94 -11.71
CA LEU A 49 -10.63 4.98 -10.67
C LEU A 49 -9.32 5.11 -9.90
N LEU A 50 -8.68 3.99 -9.60
CA LEU A 50 -7.36 4.00 -8.95
C LEU A 50 -6.33 4.73 -9.80
N GLN A 51 -6.31 4.48 -11.11
CA GLN A 51 -5.41 5.17 -12.02
C GLN A 51 -5.67 6.68 -12.02
N ALA A 52 -6.94 7.08 -12.04
CA ALA A 52 -7.31 8.48 -12.00
C ALA A 52 -6.88 9.15 -10.69
N GLN A 53 -7.05 8.46 -9.56
CA GLN A 53 -6.61 8.96 -8.26
C GLN A 53 -5.10 9.10 -8.19
N ALA A 54 -4.35 8.10 -8.66
CA ALA A 54 -2.89 8.15 -8.68
C ALA A 54 -2.41 9.31 -9.57
N ALA A 55 -3.00 9.48 -10.76
CA ALA A 55 -2.66 10.58 -11.65
C ALA A 55 -2.92 11.94 -10.99
N ALA A 56 -4.02 12.08 -10.24
CA ALA A 56 -4.35 13.31 -9.53
C ALA A 56 -3.33 13.64 -8.44
N THR A 57 -2.70 12.63 -7.83
CA THR A 57 -1.66 12.83 -6.81
C THR A 57 -0.28 13.05 -7.40
N GLY A 58 -0.07 12.71 -8.67
CA GLY A 58 1.23 12.73 -9.32
C GLY A 58 2.12 11.57 -8.92
N LEU A 59 1.58 10.53 -8.29
CA LEU A 59 2.34 9.39 -7.80
C LEU A 59 2.09 8.14 -8.66
N ALA A 60 3.11 7.28 -8.75
CA ALA A 60 2.99 6.00 -9.45
C ALA A 60 2.06 5.06 -8.67
N LEU A 61 1.32 4.24 -9.38
CA LEU A 61 0.47 3.22 -8.77
C LEU A 61 1.17 1.86 -8.84
N TRP A 62 1.41 1.28 -7.67
CA TRP A 62 2.00 -0.04 -7.52
C TRP A 62 0.91 -1.04 -7.18
N ARG A 63 0.52 -1.85 -8.14
CA ARG A 63 -0.55 -2.84 -7.96
C ARG A 63 0.01 -4.15 -7.43
N VAL A 64 -0.70 -4.74 -6.46
CA VAL A 64 -0.45 -6.10 -6.00
C VAL A 64 -1.68 -6.94 -6.35
N PRO A 65 -1.67 -7.65 -7.49
CA PRO A 65 -2.80 -8.48 -7.86
C PRO A 65 -2.92 -9.69 -6.95
N LEU A 66 -4.12 -9.97 -6.49
CA LEU A 66 -4.43 -11.11 -5.63
C LEU A 66 -5.51 -11.96 -6.28
N PRO A 67 -5.38 -13.29 -6.27
CA PRO A 67 -6.44 -14.16 -6.76
C PRO A 67 -7.63 -14.14 -5.81
N HIS A 68 -8.79 -14.54 -6.30
CA HIS A 68 -9.97 -14.68 -5.46
C HIS A 68 -10.52 -16.10 -5.60
N PRO A 69 -10.63 -16.86 -4.51
CA PRO A 69 -10.18 -16.55 -3.14
C PRO A 69 -8.64 -16.53 -3.02
N CYS A 70 -8.15 -15.78 -2.03
CA CYS A 70 -6.71 -15.65 -1.79
C CYS A 70 -6.33 -16.28 -0.45
N SER A 71 -5.43 -17.27 -0.48
CA SER A 71 -4.88 -17.86 0.74
C SER A 71 -3.83 -16.94 1.35
N ASN A 72 -3.54 -17.14 2.65
CA ASN A 72 -2.49 -16.40 3.32
C ASN A 72 -1.12 -16.62 2.67
N GLU A 73 -0.84 -17.85 2.21
CA GLU A 73 0.41 -18.16 1.50
C GLU A 73 0.58 -17.33 0.25
N VAL A 74 -0.45 -17.25 -0.59
CA VAL A 74 -0.40 -16.46 -1.82
C VAL A 74 -0.26 -14.99 -1.51
N TYR A 75 -1.01 -14.48 -0.52
CA TYR A 75 -0.92 -13.09 -0.09
C TYR A 75 0.50 -12.75 0.34
N GLU A 76 1.11 -13.57 1.19
CA GLU A 76 2.47 -13.34 1.67
C GLU A 76 3.50 -13.38 0.55
N THR A 77 3.33 -14.32 -0.42
CA THR A 77 4.22 -14.41 -1.56
C THR A 77 4.15 -13.16 -2.43
N ARG A 78 2.94 -12.66 -2.70
CA ARG A 78 2.73 -11.44 -3.50
C ARG A 78 3.30 -10.21 -2.79
N MET A 79 3.09 -10.11 -1.48
CA MET A 79 3.64 -9.00 -0.69
C MET A 79 5.17 -9.05 -0.61
N ARG A 80 5.75 -10.24 -0.52
CA ARG A 80 7.20 -10.40 -0.54
C ARG A 80 7.79 -9.91 -1.87
N ALA A 81 7.14 -10.24 -2.99
CA ALA A 81 7.56 -9.75 -4.30
C ALA A 81 7.50 -8.22 -4.37
N LEU A 82 6.45 -7.61 -3.80
CA LEU A 82 6.33 -6.16 -3.70
C LEU A 82 7.48 -5.56 -2.89
N ILE A 83 7.79 -6.16 -1.74
CA ILE A 83 8.87 -5.69 -0.86
C ILE A 83 10.22 -5.75 -1.58
N GLU A 84 10.51 -6.84 -2.29
CA GLU A 84 11.74 -6.96 -3.07
C GLU A 84 11.83 -5.88 -4.14
N ARG A 85 10.74 -5.61 -4.85
CA ARG A 85 10.67 -4.55 -5.85
C ARG A 85 10.90 -3.19 -5.20
N ALA A 86 10.33 -2.94 -4.04
CA ALA A 86 10.50 -1.70 -3.31
C ALA A 86 11.96 -1.49 -2.90
N LEU A 87 12.62 -2.52 -2.40
CA LEU A 87 14.03 -2.45 -2.03
C LEU A 87 14.93 -2.16 -3.24
N GLN A 88 14.62 -2.75 -4.39
CA GLN A 88 15.35 -2.47 -5.63
C GLN A 88 15.18 -1.03 -6.10
N ALA A 89 14.07 -0.39 -5.73
CA ALA A 89 13.80 1.01 -6.04
C ALA A 89 14.25 1.97 -4.92
N ASP A 90 15.08 1.50 -3.99
CA ASP A 90 15.60 2.26 -2.85
C ASP A 90 14.51 2.78 -1.90
N VAL A 91 13.37 2.10 -1.83
CA VAL A 91 12.31 2.42 -0.88
C VAL A 91 12.70 1.89 0.49
N THR A 92 12.66 2.73 1.51
CA THR A 92 13.04 2.39 2.87
C THR A 92 11.88 2.35 3.86
N HIS A 93 10.75 2.97 3.51
CA HIS A 93 9.60 3.12 4.39
C HIS A 93 8.30 2.84 3.64
N MET A 94 7.32 2.32 4.36
CA MET A 94 5.95 2.12 3.85
C MET A 94 4.96 2.63 4.88
N ALA A 95 4.09 3.55 4.49
CA ALA A 95 3.11 4.15 5.37
C ALA A 95 1.75 3.46 5.25
N PHE A 96 1.03 3.38 6.36
CA PHE A 96 -0.29 2.78 6.46
C PHE A 96 -1.25 3.74 7.16
N GLY A 97 -2.44 3.91 6.61
CA GLY A 97 -3.46 4.79 7.17
C GLY A 97 -4.46 4.09 8.11
N ASP A 98 -4.29 2.79 8.34
CA ASP A 98 -5.22 1.98 9.15
C ASP A 98 -4.83 1.95 10.63
N LEU A 99 -4.77 3.14 11.23
CA LEU A 99 -4.22 3.39 12.57
C LEU A 99 -5.05 2.86 13.72
N PHE A 100 -6.35 2.64 13.51
CA PHE A 100 -7.28 2.43 14.60
C PHE A 100 -7.38 0.98 15.06
N LEU A 101 -6.71 0.05 14.37
CA LEU A 101 -6.77 -1.37 14.68
C LEU A 101 -5.36 -1.84 15.05
N GLN A 102 -5.12 -2.01 16.36
CA GLN A 102 -3.82 -2.44 16.87
C GLN A 102 -3.37 -3.78 16.29
N ASP A 103 -4.30 -4.69 16.07
CA ASP A 103 -3.99 -5.99 15.48
C ASP A 103 -3.45 -5.87 14.06
N ILE A 104 -4.01 -4.96 13.26
CA ILE A 104 -3.52 -4.69 11.91
C ILE A 104 -2.14 -4.06 11.96
N ARG A 105 -1.92 -3.12 12.87
CA ARG A 105 -0.62 -2.50 13.04
C ARG A 105 0.45 -3.54 13.38
N ALA A 106 0.17 -4.41 14.35
CA ALA A 106 1.09 -5.47 14.75
C ALA A 106 1.39 -6.42 13.59
N TYR A 107 0.39 -6.76 12.79
CA TYR A 107 0.54 -7.58 11.60
C TYR A 107 1.46 -6.93 10.57
N ARG A 108 1.27 -5.61 10.32
CA ARG A 108 2.12 -4.86 9.39
C ARG A 108 3.57 -4.79 9.87
N GLU A 109 3.76 -4.53 11.16
CA GLU A 109 5.11 -4.52 11.74
C GLU A 109 5.80 -5.88 11.59
N LYS A 110 5.07 -6.96 11.85
CA LYS A 110 5.59 -8.32 11.70
C LYS A 110 5.92 -8.64 10.23
N GLN A 111 5.06 -8.25 9.31
CA GLN A 111 5.23 -8.49 7.88
C GLN A 111 6.49 -7.81 7.34
N LEU A 112 6.80 -6.62 7.82
CA LEU A 112 7.94 -5.83 7.36
C LEU A 112 9.21 -6.06 8.19
N ARG A 113 9.12 -6.83 9.28
CA ARG A 113 10.28 -7.12 10.13
C ARG A 113 11.37 -7.82 9.32
N ASP A 114 12.61 -7.37 9.50
CA ASP A 114 13.79 -7.93 8.84
C ASP A 114 13.80 -7.82 7.30
N THR A 115 12.91 -7.01 6.73
CA THR A 115 12.87 -6.81 5.27
C THR A 115 13.73 -5.64 4.80
N GLY A 116 14.11 -4.73 5.70
CA GLY A 116 14.77 -3.48 5.34
C GLY A 116 13.79 -2.33 5.10
N ILE A 117 12.49 -2.56 5.18
CA ILE A 117 11.46 -1.53 5.06
C ILE A 117 10.86 -1.26 6.43
N THR A 118 10.82 0.01 6.82
CA THR A 118 10.26 0.45 8.10
C THR A 118 8.81 0.86 7.92
N PRO A 119 7.87 0.30 8.71
CA PRO A 119 6.47 0.76 8.66
C PRO A 119 6.31 2.12 9.31
N VAL A 120 5.45 2.96 8.75
CA VAL A 120 5.12 4.30 9.25
C VAL A 120 3.62 4.38 9.47
N PHE A 121 3.23 4.80 10.68
CA PHE A 121 1.83 4.96 11.07
C PHE A 121 1.59 6.41 11.49
N PRO A 122 1.34 7.27 10.50
CA PRO A 122 1.17 8.70 10.76
C PRO A 122 -0.09 9.06 11.53
#